data_ff2ec793838739d0ad08636336053914
#
_entry.id   ff2ec793838739d0ad08636336053914
#
_cell.length_a   1.000
_cell.length_b   1.000
_cell.length_c   1.000
_cell.angle_alpha   90.00
_cell.angle_beta   90.00
_cell.angle_gamma   90.00
#
_symmetry.space_group_name_H-M   'P 1'
#
loop_
_entity.id
_entity.type
_entity.pdbx_description
1 polymer ?
#
loop_
_entity_poly.entity_id
_entity_poly.type
_entity_poly.pdbx_seq_one_letter_code
_entity_poly.pdbx_strand_id
1 'polypeptide(L)'
;MFLHSICTIFAKKLSDMDRKDFEIMAPVGSYESLVAAHQGGADAIYFGIEGLNMRAKSSNNFTINDLHQIAAWCRERGMKSYLTVNTVVFDGDMNLMRSIIDAAKQANISAIIASDMAAILYAREIGVEVHISTQVNVSNSEAVRFYSQFADVMVLAREVNLEQVYNIHQTILREGICGPHGKPVRIEMFCHGALCMAISGKCYLSLHETGASANRGACRQICRRSYTVTDRDSGDQLDIENQYIMSPKDLKTIHFLNKMIDAGVRVFKIEGRARGPEYVRTAVSCYNEAINAVLDGSFCEEKVAQWDERLKQIFNRGFWNGYYLGQRLGEWTSKYGSSATRVKVYIAKGIRYFSKIGVAEFQMESGELRVGDEIIITGPTTGAVPVTIDEIRVDLKPVEKTVKGERFSIKVADKIRPSDKMFLWKDINEVKLGEHREIK
;
A
#
# COMPACT_ATOMS: atom_id res chain seq x y z
N MET A 1 -29.14 -32.24 -12.72
CA MET A 1 -28.01 -33.15 -12.94
C MET A 1 -26.86 -32.32 -13.46
N PHE A 2 -26.15 -31.68 -12.52
CA PHE A 2 -25.00 -30.77 -12.85
C PHE A 2 -23.76 -31.65 -12.88
N LEU A 3 -23.16 -31.80 -14.04
CA LEU A 3 -21.84 -32.40 -14.22
C LEU A 3 -20.79 -31.55 -13.46
N HIS A 4 -20.35 -32.05 -12.33
CA HIS A 4 -19.14 -31.59 -11.69
C HIS A 4 -17.97 -31.97 -12.60
N SER A 5 -17.45 -30.99 -13.34
CA SER A 5 -16.16 -31.11 -13.99
C SER A 5 -15.12 -31.22 -12.88
N ILE A 6 -14.63 -32.42 -12.60
CA ILE A 6 -13.54 -32.64 -11.64
C ILE A 6 -12.29 -32.03 -12.27
N CYS A 7 -12.01 -30.82 -11.92
CA CYS A 7 -10.75 -30.15 -12.26
C CYS A 7 -9.67 -30.75 -11.37
N THR A 8 -8.89 -31.70 -11.90
CA THR A 8 -7.73 -32.27 -11.20
C THR A 8 -6.66 -31.17 -11.16
N ILE A 9 -6.66 -30.38 -10.08
CA ILE A 9 -5.71 -29.27 -9.90
C ILE A 9 -4.47 -29.83 -9.22
N PHE A 10 -3.41 -30.05 -9.99
CA PHE A 10 -2.09 -30.29 -9.43
C PHE A 10 -1.57 -28.97 -8.81
N ALA A 11 -1.31 -28.98 -7.49
CA ALA A 11 -0.59 -27.90 -6.85
C ALA A 11 0.78 -27.75 -7.52
N LYS A 12 1.06 -26.60 -8.14
CA LYS A 12 2.42 -26.30 -8.62
C LYS A 12 3.38 -26.35 -7.43
N LYS A 13 4.48 -27.11 -7.56
CA LYS A 13 5.60 -27.00 -6.61
C LYS A 13 6.25 -25.63 -6.78
N LEU A 14 6.93 -25.14 -5.75
CA LEU A 14 7.64 -23.86 -5.81
C LEU A 14 8.61 -23.80 -6.99
N SER A 15 9.29 -24.93 -7.28
CA SER A 15 10.17 -25.08 -8.45
C SER A 15 9.49 -24.88 -9.81
N ASP A 16 8.18 -25.00 -9.88
CA ASP A 16 7.41 -24.92 -11.12
C ASP A 16 6.65 -23.58 -11.24
N MET A 17 6.87 -22.67 -10.28
CA MET A 17 6.22 -21.36 -10.24
C MET A 17 7.08 -20.30 -10.91
N ASP A 18 6.40 -19.45 -11.68
CA ASP A 18 7.00 -18.26 -12.29
C ASP A 18 6.62 -17.00 -11.49
N ARG A 19 7.35 -15.88 -11.71
CA ARG A 19 7.04 -14.57 -11.13
C ARG A 19 5.58 -14.14 -11.38
N LYS A 20 5.01 -14.50 -12.54
CA LYS A 20 3.61 -14.22 -12.93
C LYS A 20 2.54 -14.95 -12.10
N ASP A 21 2.91 -15.97 -11.34
CA ASP A 21 1.99 -16.67 -10.43
C ASP A 21 1.73 -15.84 -9.16
N PHE A 22 2.52 -14.81 -8.93
CA PHE A 22 2.45 -13.90 -7.80
C PHE A 22 2.03 -12.50 -8.23
N GLU A 23 1.36 -11.78 -7.32
CA GLU A 23 0.87 -10.44 -7.57
C GLU A 23 1.21 -9.52 -6.39
N ILE A 24 1.93 -8.44 -6.66
CA ILE A 24 2.16 -7.36 -5.70
C ILE A 24 1.12 -6.27 -5.97
N MET A 25 0.26 -6.05 -4.97
CA MET A 25 -0.80 -5.06 -5.03
C MET A 25 -0.40 -3.80 -4.25
N ALA A 26 -0.12 -2.73 -4.98
CA ALA A 26 0.36 -1.46 -4.44
C ALA A 26 -0.78 -0.51 -4.07
N PRO A 27 -0.65 0.24 -2.95
CA PRO A 27 -1.62 1.26 -2.57
C PRO A 27 -1.41 2.54 -3.38
N VAL A 28 -2.49 3.09 -3.95
CA VAL A 28 -2.42 4.33 -4.73
C VAL A 28 -3.44 5.35 -4.24
N GLY A 29 -2.95 6.54 -3.85
CA GLY A 29 -3.75 7.68 -3.42
C GLY A 29 -3.50 8.95 -4.22
N SER A 30 -2.57 8.91 -5.19
CA SER A 30 -2.27 10.02 -6.10
C SER A 30 -1.64 9.49 -7.39
N TYR A 31 -1.56 10.33 -8.41
CA TYR A 31 -0.90 9.98 -9.67
C TYR A 31 0.61 9.73 -9.49
N GLU A 32 1.27 10.48 -8.59
CA GLU A 32 2.67 10.23 -8.21
C GLU A 32 2.85 8.82 -7.66
N SER A 33 1.93 8.38 -6.78
CA SER A 33 1.95 7.02 -6.21
C SER A 33 1.63 5.95 -7.25
N LEU A 34 0.77 6.25 -8.24
CA LEU A 34 0.47 5.36 -9.36
C LEU A 34 1.73 5.07 -10.19
N VAL A 35 2.46 6.12 -10.57
CA VAL A 35 3.71 5.97 -11.32
C VAL A 35 4.78 5.29 -10.47
N ALA A 36 4.89 5.65 -9.19
CA ALA A 36 5.83 5.04 -8.25
C ALA A 36 5.58 3.54 -8.02
N ALA A 37 4.31 3.10 -8.02
CA ALA A 37 3.96 1.68 -7.95
C ALA A 37 4.52 0.90 -9.16
N HIS A 38 4.35 1.44 -10.37
CA HIS A 38 4.92 0.86 -11.58
C HIS A 38 6.45 0.84 -11.55
N GLN A 39 7.09 1.96 -11.14
CA GLN A 39 8.54 2.04 -10.97
C GLN A 39 9.10 1.01 -9.98
N GLY A 40 8.32 0.64 -8.96
CA GLY A 40 8.66 -0.40 -8.00
C GLY A 40 8.46 -1.83 -8.52
N GLY A 41 7.76 -2.01 -9.65
CA GLY A 41 7.44 -3.32 -10.22
C GLY A 41 6.18 -3.95 -9.66
N ALA A 42 5.16 -3.14 -9.31
CA ALA A 42 3.84 -3.64 -8.92
C ALA A 42 3.12 -4.30 -10.11
N ASP A 43 2.41 -5.40 -9.84
CA ASP A 43 1.55 -6.09 -10.82
C ASP A 43 0.14 -5.48 -10.86
N ALA A 44 -0.27 -4.93 -9.73
CA ALA A 44 -1.59 -4.35 -9.55
C ALA A 44 -1.54 -3.13 -8.63
N ILE A 45 -2.53 -2.26 -8.81
CA ILE A 45 -2.80 -1.17 -7.86
C ILE A 45 -4.19 -1.32 -7.26
N TYR A 46 -4.36 -0.81 -6.04
CA TYR A 46 -5.68 -0.58 -5.49
C TYR A 46 -5.84 0.87 -5.03
N PHE A 47 -6.99 1.43 -5.30
CA PHE A 47 -7.28 2.84 -5.02
C PHE A 47 -8.76 3.04 -4.66
N GLY A 48 -9.12 4.23 -4.18
CA GLY A 48 -10.48 4.63 -3.91
C GLY A 48 -10.83 5.90 -4.64
N ILE A 49 -12.12 6.04 -4.96
CA ILE A 49 -12.69 7.32 -5.37
C ILE A 49 -13.52 7.89 -4.22
N GLU A 50 -13.96 9.13 -4.32
CA GLU A 50 -14.87 9.72 -3.35
C GLU A 50 -16.12 8.85 -3.15
N GLY A 51 -16.56 8.67 -1.90
CA GLY A 51 -17.77 7.92 -1.55
C GLY A 51 -17.49 6.61 -0.78
N LEU A 52 -17.81 5.46 -1.37
CA LEU A 52 -17.95 4.17 -0.66
C LEU A 52 -16.66 3.37 -0.51
N ASN A 53 -15.60 3.95 0.08
CA ASN A 53 -14.38 3.22 0.41
C ASN A 53 -13.90 3.53 1.84
N MET A 54 -13.16 2.59 2.45
CA MET A 54 -12.71 2.67 3.85
C MET A 54 -11.78 3.85 4.18
N ARG A 55 -11.35 4.62 3.19
CA ARG A 55 -10.52 5.82 3.33
C ARG A 55 -11.17 7.07 2.73
N ALA A 56 -12.48 7.04 2.44
CA ALA A 56 -13.19 8.13 1.78
C ALA A 56 -13.00 9.51 2.46
N LYS A 57 -12.84 9.54 3.78
CA LYS A 57 -12.67 10.78 4.58
C LYS A 57 -11.30 10.89 5.26
N SER A 58 -10.37 10.00 4.99
CA SER A 58 -9.07 9.93 5.71
C SER A 58 -7.84 9.85 4.82
N SER A 59 -8.00 9.92 3.50
CA SER A 59 -6.90 10.02 2.53
C SER A 59 -7.38 10.79 1.30
N ASN A 60 -6.45 11.21 0.45
CA ASN A 60 -6.79 11.70 -0.88
C ASN A 60 -7.47 10.57 -1.65
N ASN A 61 -8.50 10.93 -2.40
CA ASN A 61 -9.23 10.00 -3.26
C ASN A 61 -9.27 10.59 -4.66
N PHE A 62 -9.29 9.72 -5.65
CA PHE A 62 -9.60 10.09 -7.02
C PHE A 62 -11.11 10.36 -7.15
N THR A 63 -11.48 10.96 -8.26
CA THR A 63 -12.87 11.14 -8.64
C THR A 63 -13.33 10.04 -9.59
N ILE A 64 -14.62 9.95 -9.85
CA ILE A 64 -15.16 9.01 -10.83
C ILE A 64 -14.59 9.27 -12.25
N ASN A 65 -14.24 10.52 -12.56
CA ASN A 65 -13.68 10.91 -13.86
C ASN A 65 -12.25 10.38 -14.08
N ASP A 66 -11.52 10.10 -12.99
CA ASP A 66 -10.15 9.57 -13.07
C ASP A 66 -10.12 8.08 -13.47
N LEU A 67 -11.24 7.34 -13.33
CA LEU A 67 -11.29 5.89 -13.54
C LEU A 67 -10.78 5.46 -14.91
N HIS A 68 -11.23 6.12 -15.98
CA HIS A 68 -10.82 5.80 -17.35
C HIS A 68 -9.32 6.01 -17.56
N GLN A 69 -8.78 7.12 -17.05
CA GLN A 69 -7.37 7.45 -17.17
C GLN A 69 -6.50 6.45 -16.42
N ILE A 70 -6.85 6.13 -15.15
CA ILE A 70 -6.13 5.17 -14.33
C ILE A 70 -6.15 3.77 -14.95
N ALA A 71 -7.32 3.30 -15.38
CA ALA A 71 -7.47 1.98 -15.98
C ALA A 71 -6.69 1.86 -17.31
N ALA A 72 -6.77 2.87 -18.17
CA ALA A 72 -6.01 2.91 -19.42
C ALA A 72 -4.50 2.91 -19.16
N TRP A 73 -4.04 3.78 -18.25
CA TRP A 73 -2.63 3.87 -17.87
C TRP A 73 -2.07 2.56 -17.32
N CYS A 74 -2.84 1.83 -16.50
CA CYS A 74 -2.47 0.51 -16.00
C CYS A 74 -2.38 -0.52 -17.13
N ARG A 75 -3.41 -0.62 -17.99
CA ARG A 75 -3.42 -1.59 -19.11
C ARG A 75 -2.25 -1.41 -20.06
N GLU A 76 -1.92 -0.17 -20.43
CA GLU A 76 -0.77 0.14 -21.28
C GLU A 76 0.56 -0.37 -20.73
N ARG A 77 0.63 -0.60 -19.40
CA ARG A 77 1.84 -1.06 -18.68
C ARG A 77 1.73 -2.48 -18.15
N GLY A 78 0.69 -3.23 -18.57
CA GLY A 78 0.47 -4.60 -18.15
C GLY A 78 0.07 -4.74 -16.67
N MET A 79 -0.38 -3.66 -16.02
CA MET A 79 -0.82 -3.65 -14.62
C MET A 79 -2.34 -3.81 -14.51
N LYS A 80 -2.79 -4.42 -13.42
CA LYS A 80 -4.20 -4.46 -13.06
C LYS A 80 -4.58 -3.26 -12.18
N SER A 81 -5.86 -2.86 -12.27
CA SER A 81 -6.42 -1.77 -11.47
C SER A 81 -7.61 -2.28 -10.65
N TYR A 82 -7.60 -2.03 -9.33
CA TYR A 82 -8.66 -2.48 -8.43
C TYR A 82 -9.29 -1.31 -7.69
N LEU A 83 -10.60 -1.14 -7.86
CA LEU A 83 -11.35 -0.08 -7.20
C LEU A 83 -11.93 -0.59 -5.87
N THR A 84 -11.67 0.13 -4.78
CA THR A 84 -12.27 -0.22 -3.48
C THR A 84 -13.69 0.32 -3.34
N VAL A 85 -14.65 -0.59 -3.16
CA VAL A 85 -16.06 -0.35 -2.81
C VAL A 85 -16.37 -1.19 -1.57
N ASN A 86 -15.62 -0.96 -0.49
CA ASN A 86 -15.52 -1.89 0.63
C ASN A 86 -16.02 -1.31 1.98
N THR A 87 -16.92 -0.34 1.94
CA THR A 87 -17.68 0.12 3.11
C THR A 87 -18.97 -0.68 3.26
N VAL A 88 -19.58 -0.59 4.44
CA VAL A 88 -20.98 -0.98 4.62
C VAL A 88 -21.87 -0.08 3.77
N VAL A 89 -22.86 -0.64 3.09
CA VAL A 89 -23.82 0.05 2.23
C VAL A 89 -25.18 0.10 2.93
N PHE A 90 -25.80 1.27 3.01
CA PHE A 90 -27.17 1.44 3.47
C PHE A 90 -28.11 1.61 2.29
N ASP A 91 -29.40 1.42 2.47
CA ASP A 91 -30.40 1.58 1.39
C ASP A 91 -30.30 2.93 0.68
N GLY A 92 -29.99 4.00 1.43
CA GLY A 92 -29.76 5.32 0.87
C GLY A 92 -28.51 5.45 -0.02
N ASP A 93 -27.57 4.51 0.04
CA ASP A 93 -26.34 4.51 -0.74
C ASP A 93 -26.46 3.67 -2.03
N MET A 94 -27.54 2.94 -2.22
CA MET A 94 -27.67 1.95 -3.30
C MET A 94 -27.47 2.55 -4.70
N ASN A 95 -28.03 3.74 -4.95
CA ASN A 95 -27.86 4.42 -6.23
C ASN A 95 -26.40 4.86 -6.46
N LEU A 96 -25.75 5.40 -5.43
CA LEU A 96 -24.33 5.77 -5.50
C LEU A 96 -23.45 4.54 -5.75
N MET A 97 -23.70 3.45 -5.01
CA MET A 97 -22.96 2.18 -5.15
C MET A 97 -23.07 1.65 -6.59
N ARG A 98 -24.27 1.59 -7.15
CA ARG A 98 -24.49 1.17 -8.54
C ARG A 98 -23.77 2.07 -9.53
N SER A 99 -23.91 3.40 -9.39
CA SER A 99 -23.23 4.38 -10.25
C SER A 99 -21.69 4.20 -10.24
N ILE A 100 -21.10 3.93 -9.08
CA ILE A 100 -19.66 3.69 -8.95
C ILE A 100 -19.24 2.40 -9.67
N ILE A 101 -20.00 1.31 -9.50
CA ILE A 101 -19.67 0.01 -10.11
C ILE A 101 -19.92 0.05 -11.63
N ASP A 102 -20.96 0.74 -12.11
CA ASP A 102 -21.20 0.99 -13.54
C ASP A 102 -20.04 1.76 -14.18
N ALA A 103 -19.57 2.82 -13.53
CA ALA A 103 -18.42 3.58 -13.99
C ALA A 103 -17.13 2.74 -14.00
N ALA A 104 -16.93 1.88 -13.01
CA ALA A 104 -15.80 0.94 -12.98
C ALA A 104 -15.85 -0.03 -14.18
N LYS A 105 -17.04 -0.56 -14.50
CA LYS A 105 -17.26 -1.40 -15.69
C LYS A 105 -16.94 -0.64 -16.98
N GLN A 106 -17.48 0.56 -17.15
CA GLN A 106 -17.27 1.40 -18.33
C GLN A 106 -15.79 1.75 -18.52
N ALA A 107 -15.07 2.00 -17.44
CA ALA A 107 -13.63 2.27 -17.46
C ALA A 107 -12.77 1.02 -17.70
N ASN A 108 -13.35 -0.19 -17.70
CA ASN A 108 -12.63 -1.47 -17.73
C ASN A 108 -11.64 -1.61 -16.57
N ILE A 109 -12.06 -1.26 -15.36
CA ILE A 109 -11.34 -1.58 -14.13
C ILE A 109 -11.26 -3.11 -14.00
N SER A 110 -10.10 -3.65 -13.59
CA SER A 110 -9.86 -5.11 -13.58
C SER A 110 -10.76 -5.83 -12.58
N ALA A 111 -10.99 -5.26 -11.39
CA ALA A 111 -11.94 -5.78 -10.40
C ALA A 111 -12.34 -4.69 -9.39
N ILE A 112 -13.42 -4.93 -8.65
CA ILE A 112 -13.70 -4.19 -7.42
C ILE A 112 -13.29 -4.99 -6.19
N ILE A 113 -12.86 -4.29 -5.14
CA ILE A 113 -12.61 -4.88 -3.81
C ILE A 113 -13.81 -4.52 -2.93
N ALA A 114 -14.65 -5.51 -2.60
CA ALA A 114 -15.92 -5.30 -1.92
C ALA A 114 -16.06 -6.13 -0.64
N SER A 115 -16.90 -5.69 0.28
CA SER A 115 -17.25 -6.40 1.53
C SER A 115 -18.75 -6.50 1.77
N ASP A 116 -19.54 -5.60 1.22
CA ASP A 116 -20.99 -5.59 1.32
C ASP A 116 -21.62 -6.45 0.23
N MET A 117 -22.60 -7.27 0.59
CA MET A 117 -23.28 -8.18 -0.34
C MET A 117 -24.01 -7.42 -1.44
N ALA A 118 -24.55 -6.23 -1.18
CA ALA A 118 -25.20 -5.43 -2.22
C ALA A 118 -24.21 -5.06 -3.34
N ALA A 119 -22.99 -4.67 -2.98
CA ALA A 119 -21.95 -4.35 -3.97
C ALA A 119 -21.44 -5.61 -4.69
N ILE A 120 -21.25 -6.71 -3.95
CA ILE A 120 -20.79 -8.00 -4.51
C ILE A 120 -21.79 -8.55 -5.53
N LEU A 121 -23.07 -8.63 -5.17
CA LEU A 121 -24.12 -9.16 -6.04
C LEU A 121 -24.32 -8.30 -7.28
N TYR A 122 -24.39 -6.98 -7.13
CA TYR A 122 -24.56 -6.08 -8.26
C TYR A 122 -23.38 -6.14 -9.25
N ALA A 123 -22.15 -6.14 -8.72
CA ALA A 123 -20.97 -6.29 -9.58
C ALA A 123 -20.98 -7.61 -10.38
N ARG A 124 -21.36 -8.72 -9.72
CA ARG A 124 -21.53 -10.03 -10.38
C ARG A 124 -22.61 -10.00 -11.44
N GLU A 125 -23.77 -9.39 -11.15
CA GLU A 125 -24.89 -9.25 -12.08
C GLU A 125 -24.46 -8.56 -13.37
N ILE A 126 -23.71 -7.48 -13.28
CA ILE A 126 -23.26 -6.73 -14.46
C ILE A 126 -21.93 -7.22 -15.04
N GLY A 127 -21.32 -8.29 -14.49
CA GLY A 127 -20.10 -8.92 -15.01
C GLY A 127 -18.81 -8.18 -14.66
N VAL A 128 -18.74 -7.52 -13.50
CA VAL A 128 -17.50 -6.95 -12.94
C VAL A 128 -16.88 -7.95 -11.97
N GLU A 129 -15.57 -8.21 -12.12
CA GLU A 129 -14.83 -9.10 -11.20
C GLU A 129 -14.80 -8.53 -9.78
N VAL A 130 -14.91 -9.43 -8.80
CA VAL A 130 -14.94 -9.09 -7.37
C VAL A 130 -13.77 -9.75 -6.65
N HIS A 131 -13.07 -8.98 -5.83
CA HIS A 131 -12.17 -9.47 -4.78
C HIS A 131 -12.84 -9.28 -3.42
N ILE A 132 -12.84 -10.32 -2.58
CA ILE A 132 -13.40 -10.22 -1.22
C ILE A 132 -12.43 -9.45 -0.33
N SER A 133 -12.94 -8.35 0.23
CA SER A 133 -12.15 -7.45 1.09
C SER A 133 -11.87 -8.04 2.47
N THR A 134 -10.79 -7.60 3.10
CA THR A 134 -10.42 -7.98 4.49
C THR A 134 -11.52 -7.66 5.52
N GLN A 135 -12.43 -6.71 5.24
CA GLN A 135 -13.55 -6.39 6.14
C GLN A 135 -14.55 -7.54 6.30
N VAL A 136 -14.54 -8.52 5.39
CA VAL A 136 -15.35 -9.75 5.51
C VAL A 136 -14.78 -10.68 6.57
N ASN A 137 -13.47 -10.58 6.88
CA ASN A 137 -12.76 -11.38 7.88
C ASN A 137 -12.79 -12.89 7.58
N VAL A 138 -12.52 -13.28 6.33
CA VAL A 138 -12.41 -14.69 5.92
C VAL A 138 -11.24 -15.33 6.66
N SER A 139 -11.53 -16.40 7.44
CA SER A 139 -10.57 -17.02 8.36
C SER A 139 -10.58 -18.54 8.37
N ASN A 140 -11.40 -19.18 7.54
CA ASN A 140 -11.52 -20.62 7.44
C ASN A 140 -11.98 -21.09 6.05
N SER A 141 -11.87 -22.38 5.79
CA SER A 141 -12.18 -22.98 4.47
C SER A 141 -13.65 -22.88 4.09
N GLU A 142 -14.58 -22.93 5.06
CA GLU A 142 -16.02 -22.84 4.76
C GLU A 142 -16.41 -21.43 4.31
N ALA A 143 -15.82 -20.40 4.93
CA ALA A 143 -15.98 -19.03 4.44
C ALA A 143 -15.39 -18.85 3.04
N VAL A 144 -14.21 -19.44 2.75
CA VAL A 144 -13.64 -19.46 1.40
C VAL A 144 -14.58 -20.12 0.42
N ARG A 145 -15.12 -21.31 0.74
CA ARG A 145 -16.09 -22.04 -0.09
C ARG A 145 -17.34 -21.19 -0.38
N PHE A 146 -17.87 -20.53 0.65
CA PHE A 146 -19.02 -19.67 0.47
C PHE A 146 -18.74 -18.51 -0.49
N TYR A 147 -17.65 -17.76 -0.24
CA TYR A 147 -17.33 -16.58 -1.06
C TYR A 147 -16.75 -16.92 -2.42
N SER A 148 -16.27 -18.14 -2.66
CA SER A 148 -15.80 -18.58 -3.98
C SER A 148 -16.88 -18.53 -5.06
N GLN A 149 -18.15 -18.52 -4.68
CA GLN A 149 -19.27 -18.34 -5.59
C GLN A 149 -19.26 -16.93 -6.25
N PHE A 150 -18.61 -15.96 -5.61
CA PHE A 150 -18.62 -14.55 -6.02
C PHE A 150 -17.27 -14.02 -6.47
N ALA A 151 -16.16 -14.60 -6.01
CA ALA A 151 -14.83 -14.03 -6.21
C ALA A 151 -13.74 -15.08 -6.40
N ASP A 152 -12.73 -14.73 -7.21
CA ASP A 152 -11.54 -15.55 -7.46
C ASP A 152 -10.38 -15.22 -6.52
N VAL A 153 -10.42 -14.07 -5.83
CA VAL A 153 -9.41 -13.60 -4.89
C VAL A 153 -10.05 -13.20 -3.57
N MET A 154 -9.45 -13.65 -2.46
CA MET A 154 -9.94 -13.36 -1.12
C MET A 154 -8.83 -12.89 -0.20
N VAL A 155 -9.06 -11.74 0.45
CA VAL A 155 -8.18 -11.26 1.52
C VAL A 155 -8.54 -12.01 2.80
N LEU A 156 -7.62 -12.81 3.33
CA LEU A 156 -7.81 -13.44 4.62
C LEU A 156 -7.76 -12.41 5.76
N ALA A 157 -8.39 -12.77 6.88
CA ALA A 157 -8.31 -11.99 8.11
C ALA A 157 -6.84 -11.79 8.54
N ARG A 158 -6.54 -10.65 9.17
CA ARG A 158 -5.17 -10.33 9.61
C ARG A 158 -4.74 -11.11 10.86
N GLU A 159 -5.69 -11.75 11.51
CA GLU A 159 -5.54 -12.52 12.74
C GLU A 159 -5.12 -13.97 12.50
N VAL A 160 -5.22 -14.47 11.25
CA VAL A 160 -4.81 -15.86 10.92
C VAL A 160 -3.29 -15.97 10.87
N ASN A 161 -2.76 -17.09 11.39
CA ASN A 161 -1.36 -17.43 11.26
C ASN A 161 -1.07 -18.25 9.99
N LEU A 162 0.21 -18.39 9.62
CA LEU A 162 0.59 -19.05 8.37
C LEU A 162 0.24 -20.55 8.32
N GLU A 163 0.15 -21.24 9.46
CA GLU A 163 -0.33 -22.62 9.52
C GLU A 163 -1.80 -22.71 9.12
N GLN A 164 -2.63 -21.80 9.64
CA GLN A 164 -4.05 -21.71 9.25
C GLN A 164 -4.20 -21.37 7.75
N VAL A 165 -3.37 -20.42 7.25
CA VAL A 165 -3.34 -20.07 5.81
C VAL A 165 -3.00 -21.31 4.96
N TYR A 166 -1.96 -22.06 5.35
CA TYR A 166 -1.57 -23.31 4.68
C TYR A 166 -2.72 -24.32 4.65
N ASN A 167 -3.40 -24.54 5.78
CA ASN A 167 -4.52 -25.48 5.87
C ASN A 167 -5.69 -25.06 4.96
N ILE A 168 -6.00 -23.74 4.92
CA ILE A 168 -7.01 -23.19 3.98
C ILE A 168 -6.58 -23.45 2.54
N HIS A 169 -5.33 -23.16 2.20
CA HIS A 169 -4.80 -23.37 0.84
C HIS A 169 -4.83 -24.84 0.43
N GLN A 170 -4.42 -25.76 1.32
CA GLN A 170 -4.49 -27.22 1.05
C GLN A 170 -5.93 -27.68 0.83
N THR A 171 -6.90 -27.10 1.55
CA THR A 171 -8.32 -27.41 1.36
C THR A 171 -8.82 -26.88 0.01
N ILE A 172 -8.43 -25.65 -0.39
CA ILE A 172 -8.75 -25.12 -1.73
C ILE A 172 -8.30 -26.10 -2.82
N LEU A 173 -7.06 -26.59 -2.73
CA LEU A 173 -6.50 -27.50 -3.72
C LEU A 173 -7.15 -28.89 -3.69
N ARG A 174 -7.26 -29.50 -2.51
CA ARG A 174 -7.80 -30.85 -2.34
C ARG A 174 -9.24 -30.95 -2.78
N GLU A 175 -10.03 -29.93 -2.52
CA GLU A 175 -11.48 -29.94 -2.77
C GLU A 175 -11.88 -29.20 -4.05
N GLY A 176 -10.89 -28.64 -4.77
CA GLY A 176 -11.11 -27.92 -6.01
C GLY A 176 -12.00 -26.68 -5.84
N ILE A 177 -11.78 -25.91 -4.75
CA ILE A 177 -12.57 -24.69 -4.52
C ILE A 177 -12.16 -23.62 -5.54
N CYS A 178 -12.99 -23.44 -6.55
CA CYS A 178 -12.76 -22.53 -7.65
C CYS A 178 -13.66 -21.30 -7.53
N GLY A 179 -13.14 -20.15 -7.99
CA GLY A 179 -13.91 -18.94 -8.17
C GLY A 179 -14.75 -18.96 -9.46
N PRO A 180 -15.41 -17.83 -9.77
CA PRO A 180 -16.31 -17.72 -10.93
C PRO A 180 -15.67 -18.00 -12.28
N HIS A 181 -14.36 -17.82 -12.43
CA HIS A 181 -13.62 -18.11 -13.65
C HIS A 181 -13.12 -19.56 -13.75
N GLY A 182 -13.57 -20.45 -12.85
CA GLY A 182 -13.20 -21.87 -12.85
C GLY A 182 -11.75 -22.14 -12.44
N LYS A 183 -11.06 -21.17 -11.86
CA LYS A 183 -9.70 -21.31 -11.35
C LYS A 183 -9.72 -21.41 -9.82
N PRO A 184 -8.74 -22.08 -9.20
CA PRO A 184 -8.60 -22.10 -7.75
C PRO A 184 -8.60 -20.71 -7.17
N VAL A 185 -9.29 -20.54 -6.05
CA VAL A 185 -9.28 -19.28 -5.31
C VAL A 185 -7.86 -18.90 -4.91
N ARG A 186 -7.48 -17.67 -5.18
CA ARG A 186 -6.18 -17.11 -4.80
C ARG A 186 -6.27 -16.41 -3.44
N ILE A 187 -5.35 -16.75 -2.57
CA ILE A 187 -5.23 -16.12 -1.25
C ILE A 187 -4.46 -14.82 -1.37
N GLU A 188 -5.08 -13.73 -0.90
CA GLU A 188 -4.47 -12.42 -0.72
C GLU A 188 -4.20 -12.17 0.77
N MET A 189 -3.01 -11.67 1.10
CA MET A 189 -2.66 -11.24 2.45
C MET A 189 -1.92 -9.90 2.44
N PHE A 190 -2.12 -9.11 3.49
CA PHE A 190 -1.26 -7.95 3.70
C PHE A 190 0.17 -8.41 4.00
N CYS A 191 1.15 -7.75 3.37
CA CYS A 191 2.57 -8.06 3.60
C CYS A 191 3.33 -6.89 4.24
N HIS A 192 2.83 -5.65 4.12
CA HIS A 192 3.51 -4.47 4.64
C HIS A 192 2.54 -3.36 5.02
N GLY A 193 2.93 -2.53 6.00
CA GLY A 193 2.29 -1.27 6.34
C GLY A 193 1.35 -1.31 7.54
N ALA A 194 0.53 -0.29 7.67
CA ALA A 194 -0.25 -0.06 8.88
C ALA A 194 -1.20 -1.22 9.25
N LEU A 195 -1.09 -1.68 10.49
CA LEU A 195 -2.03 -2.64 11.08
C LEU A 195 -3.13 -1.90 11.86
N CYS A 196 -4.35 -2.44 11.85
CA CYS A 196 -5.47 -1.92 12.63
C CYS A 196 -5.41 -2.49 14.05
N MET A 197 -5.79 -1.68 15.05
CA MET A 197 -6.00 -2.13 16.43
C MET A 197 -7.19 -3.09 16.55
N ALA A 198 -8.23 -2.85 15.78
CA ALA A 198 -9.45 -3.64 15.77
C ALA A 198 -9.48 -4.63 14.61
N ILE A 199 -10.30 -5.67 14.73
CA ILE A 199 -10.71 -6.52 13.61
C ILE A 199 -11.18 -5.63 12.46
N SER A 200 -10.76 -5.95 11.24
CA SER A 200 -11.00 -5.10 10.07
C SER A 200 -12.49 -4.78 9.88
N GLY A 201 -12.82 -3.48 9.80
CA GLY A 201 -14.19 -3.00 9.62
C GLY A 201 -15.07 -3.02 10.88
N LYS A 202 -14.58 -3.46 12.06
CA LYS A 202 -15.38 -3.63 13.29
C LYS A 202 -15.02 -2.61 14.39
N CYS A 203 -14.37 -1.49 14.05
CA CYS A 203 -13.92 -0.50 15.02
C CYS A 203 -15.00 0.54 15.36
N TYR A 204 -15.30 0.70 16.65
CA TYR A 204 -16.25 1.67 17.19
C TYR A 204 -15.61 2.99 17.63
N LEU A 205 -14.30 3.09 17.79
CA LEU A 205 -13.62 4.25 18.38
C LEU A 205 -14.01 5.57 17.72
N SER A 206 -13.92 5.63 16.37
CA SER A 206 -14.25 6.86 15.63
C SER A 206 -15.75 7.19 15.71
N LEU A 207 -16.62 6.20 15.68
CA LEU A 207 -18.07 6.39 15.79
C LEU A 207 -18.44 6.94 17.19
N HIS A 208 -17.88 6.32 18.23
CA HIS A 208 -18.16 6.72 19.61
C HIS A 208 -17.71 8.16 19.90
N GLU A 209 -16.50 8.54 19.47
CA GLU A 209 -15.92 9.85 19.79
C GLU A 209 -16.42 10.98 18.87
N THR A 210 -16.69 10.68 17.60
CA THR A 210 -16.91 11.74 16.58
C THR A 210 -18.21 11.58 15.80
N GLY A 211 -19.02 10.57 16.09
CA GLY A 211 -20.20 10.25 15.29
C GLY A 211 -19.90 9.77 13.87
N ALA A 212 -18.62 9.47 13.54
CA ALA A 212 -18.17 9.11 12.21
C ALA A 212 -17.67 7.67 12.17
N SER A 213 -18.38 6.76 11.49
CA SER A 213 -18.07 5.35 11.46
C SER A 213 -16.85 5.02 10.61
N ALA A 214 -15.91 4.26 11.18
CA ALA A 214 -14.72 3.80 10.48
C ALA A 214 -15.06 2.86 9.31
N ASN A 215 -16.06 1.97 9.44
CA ASN A 215 -16.50 1.07 8.38
C ASN A 215 -17.32 1.77 7.28
N ARG A 216 -17.59 3.07 7.46
CA ARG A 216 -18.17 3.98 6.47
C ARG A 216 -17.13 4.96 5.91
N GLY A 217 -15.85 4.65 5.99
CA GLY A 217 -14.74 5.44 5.45
C GLY A 217 -14.29 6.64 6.29
N ALA A 218 -14.79 6.79 7.52
CA ALA A 218 -14.53 7.94 8.39
C ALA A 218 -13.65 7.60 9.61
N CYS A 219 -12.63 6.75 9.43
CA CYS A 219 -11.66 6.45 10.47
C CYS A 219 -10.83 7.69 10.84
N ARG A 220 -10.94 8.17 12.07
CA ARG A 220 -10.19 9.33 12.62
C ARG A 220 -8.88 8.94 13.28
N GLN A 221 -8.49 7.66 13.20
CA GLN A 221 -7.27 7.12 13.80
C GLN A 221 -7.13 7.42 15.31
N ILE A 222 -8.23 7.37 16.06
CA ILE A 222 -8.28 7.63 17.50
C ILE A 222 -7.26 6.75 18.26
N CYS A 223 -7.11 5.49 17.85
CA CYS A 223 -6.12 4.57 18.42
C CYS A 223 -4.64 5.01 18.26
N ARG A 224 -4.36 6.06 17.47
CA ARG A 224 -2.99 6.56 17.24
C ARG A 224 -2.63 7.76 18.14
N ARG A 225 -3.53 8.17 19.03
CA ARG A 225 -3.28 9.22 20.03
C ARG A 225 -2.59 8.63 21.26
N SER A 226 -1.97 9.50 22.05
CA SER A 226 -1.51 9.17 23.40
C SER A 226 -2.67 9.19 24.39
N TYR A 227 -2.63 8.34 25.39
CA TYR A 227 -3.65 8.21 26.43
C TYR A 227 -3.02 8.16 27.81
N THR A 228 -3.72 8.76 28.78
CA THR A 228 -3.47 8.59 30.21
C THR A 228 -4.60 7.72 30.78
N VAL A 229 -4.25 6.68 31.52
CA VAL A 229 -5.22 5.82 32.22
C VAL A 229 -5.18 6.19 33.70
N THR A 230 -6.33 6.56 34.25
CA THR A 230 -6.49 6.93 35.68
C THR A 230 -7.40 5.93 36.33
N ASP A 231 -6.94 5.34 37.44
CA ASP A 231 -7.80 4.55 38.31
C ASP A 231 -8.82 5.48 39.01
N ARG A 232 -10.09 5.16 38.88
CA ARG A 232 -11.16 6.03 39.41
C ARG A 232 -11.30 6.00 40.93
N ASP A 233 -10.94 4.89 41.54
CA ASP A 233 -11.14 4.69 42.96
C ASP A 233 -9.96 5.25 43.77
N SER A 234 -8.71 5.03 43.29
CA SER A 234 -7.51 5.55 43.94
C SER A 234 -7.08 6.93 43.44
N GLY A 235 -7.48 7.31 42.23
CA GLY A 235 -6.97 8.52 41.54
C GLY A 235 -5.58 8.35 40.98
N ASP A 236 -4.97 7.17 41.13
CA ASP A 236 -3.63 6.90 40.61
C ASP A 236 -3.64 6.92 39.09
N GLN A 237 -2.70 7.65 38.51
CA GLN A 237 -2.44 7.62 37.08
C GLN A 237 -1.44 6.49 36.82
N LEU A 238 -1.83 5.54 35.97
CA LEU A 238 -0.89 4.58 35.44
C LEU A 238 0.02 5.32 34.46
N ASP A 239 1.23 5.61 34.89
CA ASP A 239 2.33 5.99 34.02
C ASP A 239 2.72 4.75 33.20
N ILE A 240 1.93 4.51 32.14
CA ILE A 240 2.30 3.49 31.18
C ILE A 240 3.50 4.06 30.42
N GLU A 241 4.64 3.43 30.50
CA GLU A 241 5.89 3.81 29.77
C GLU A 241 5.63 4.04 28.26
N ASN A 242 4.55 3.46 27.72
CA ASN A 242 4.08 3.64 26.38
C ASN A 242 2.67 4.24 26.34
N GLN A 243 2.56 5.54 26.16
CA GLN A 243 1.28 6.24 26.03
C GLN A 243 0.46 5.83 24.79
N TYR A 244 1.03 5.09 23.85
CA TYR A 244 0.37 4.64 22.61
C TYR A 244 -0.17 3.22 22.71
N ILE A 245 -0.85 2.91 23.81
CA ILE A 245 -1.37 1.57 24.17
C ILE A 245 -2.30 0.91 23.15
N MET A 246 -2.85 1.68 22.22
CA MET A 246 -3.72 1.20 21.13
C MET A 246 -3.14 1.43 19.74
N SER A 247 -1.88 1.84 19.62
CA SER A 247 -1.24 2.14 18.33
C SER A 247 -0.30 1.01 17.90
N PRO A 248 -0.77 0.00 17.15
CA PRO A 248 0.10 -1.08 16.73
C PRO A 248 1.22 -0.59 15.82
N LYS A 249 2.38 -1.25 15.92
CA LYS A 249 3.47 -1.14 14.95
C LYS A 249 2.98 -1.55 13.56
N ASP A 250 3.72 -1.16 12.54
CA ASP A 250 3.39 -1.52 11.17
C ASP A 250 3.83 -2.96 10.86
N LEU A 251 3.01 -3.68 10.10
CA LEU A 251 3.31 -5.03 9.62
C LEU A 251 4.52 -5.00 8.68
N LYS A 252 5.44 -5.94 8.87
CA LYS A 252 6.55 -6.20 7.96
C LYS A 252 6.81 -7.70 7.89
N THR A 253 6.68 -8.29 6.70
CA THR A 253 6.78 -9.73 6.49
C THR A 253 7.97 -10.16 5.64
N ILE A 254 8.78 -9.21 5.18
CA ILE A 254 9.81 -9.47 4.16
C ILE A 254 10.81 -10.55 4.57
N HIS A 255 11.14 -10.66 5.87
CA HIS A 255 12.09 -11.64 6.41
C HIS A 255 11.52 -13.07 6.54
N PHE A 256 10.23 -13.26 6.33
CA PHE A 256 9.59 -14.58 6.23
C PHE A 256 8.66 -14.70 5.01
N LEU A 257 8.92 -13.93 3.97
CA LEU A 257 8.10 -13.91 2.75
C LEU A 257 8.05 -15.29 2.09
N ASN A 258 9.15 -16.03 2.11
CA ASN A 258 9.21 -17.42 1.66
C ASN A 258 8.16 -18.30 2.36
N LYS A 259 7.99 -18.16 3.68
CA LYS A 259 6.97 -18.91 4.44
C LYS A 259 5.54 -18.53 4.03
N MET A 260 5.29 -17.26 3.67
CA MET A 260 3.98 -16.85 3.12
C MET A 260 3.71 -17.51 1.76
N ILE A 261 4.72 -17.56 0.90
CA ILE A 261 4.66 -18.22 -0.41
C ILE A 261 4.36 -19.72 -0.22
N ASP A 262 5.07 -20.40 0.69
CA ASP A 262 4.88 -21.81 1.03
C ASP A 262 3.48 -22.09 1.62
N ALA A 263 2.97 -21.14 2.42
CA ALA A 263 1.60 -21.25 2.96
C ALA A 263 0.50 -21.05 1.90
N GLY A 264 0.84 -20.70 0.66
CA GLY A 264 -0.12 -20.56 -0.43
C GLY A 264 -0.58 -19.15 -0.74
N VAL A 265 0.05 -18.13 -0.17
CA VAL A 265 -0.22 -16.72 -0.53
C VAL A 265 0.24 -16.45 -1.96
N ARG A 266 -0.62 -15.85 -2.76
CA ARG A 266 -0.33 -15.53 -4.18
C ARG A 266 -0.52 -14.05 -4.50
N VAL A 267 -1.22 -13.29 -3.64
CA VAL A 267 -1.40 -11.84 -3.79
C VAL A 267 -0.90 -11.15 -2.53
N PHE A 268 0.13 -10.31 -2.67
CA PHE A 268 0.82 -9.60 -1.60
C PHE A 268 0.39 -8.14 -1.59
N LYS A 269 -0.41 -7.77 -0.59
CA LYS A 269 -0.97 -6.42 -0.49
C LYS A 269 -0.15 -5.53 0.43
N ILE A 270 0.23 -4.37 -0.09
CA ILE A 270 0.90 -3.32 0.70
C ILE A 270 -0.15 -2.32 1.16
N GLU A 271 -0.22 -2.02 2.46
CA GLU A 271 -1.09 -0.95 2.99
C GLU A 271 -0.37 0.39 2.96
N GLY A 272 -1.06 1.45 2.51
CA GLY A 272 -0.44 2.77 2.50
C GLY A 272 -1.04 3.79 1.53
N ARG A 273 -2.35 3.82 1.22
CA ARG A 273 -2.97 4.79 0.29
C ARG A 273 -2.73 6.27 0.63
N ALA A 274 -2.51 6.58 1.89
CA ALA A 274 -2.19 7.93 2.34
C ALA A 274 -0.67 8.22 2.39
N ARG A 275 0.18 7.34 1.85
CA ARG A 275 1.63 7.48 1.85
C ARG A 275 2.13 8.12 0.57
N GLY A 276 3.30 8.76 0.68
CA GLY A 276 3.97 9.37 -0.46
C GLY A 276 4.50 8.37 -1.50
N PRO A 277 4.82 8.85 -2.70
CA PRO A 277 5.29 8.00 -3.79
C PRO A 277 6.60 7.28 -3.47
N GLU A 278 7.49 7.85 -2.67
CA GLU A 278 8.72 7.21 -2.21
C GLU A 278 8.45 5.97 -1.36
N TYR A 279 7.42 6.02 -0.49
CA TYR A 279 7.00 4.85 0.27
C TYR A 279 6.51 3.74 -0.66
N VAL A 280 5.65 4.08 -1.61
CA VAL A 280 5.06 3.10 -2.52
C VAL A 280 6.17 2.44 -3.37
N ARG A 281 7.04 3.24 -3.98
CA ARG A 281 8.16 2.74 -4.79
C ARG A 281 9.06 1.81 -3.98
N THR A 282 9.53 2.26 -2.81
CA THR A 282 10.48 1.51 -2.00
C THR A 282 9.88 0.20 -1.48
N ALA A 283 8.66 0.24 -0.91
CA ALA A 283 8.03 -0.96 -0.42
C ALA A 283 7.78 -1.97 -1.55
N VAL A 284 7.22 -1.54 -2.68
CA VAL A 284 6.97 -2.40 -3.83
C VAL A 284 8.27 -3.02 -4.37
N SER A 285 9.35 -2.22 -4.54
CA SER A 285 10.64 -2.74 -5.01
C SER A 285 11.20 -3.81 -4.09
N CYS A 286 11.21 -3.57 -2.78
CA CYS A 286 11.72 -4.55 -1.81
C CYS A 286 10.96 -5.88 -1.88
N TYR A 287 9.63 -5.85 -1.93
CA TYR A 287 8.82 -7.07 -2.02
C TYR A 287 8.93 -7.75 -3.39
N ASN A 288 9.08 -7.00 -4.49
CA ASN A 288 9.33 -7.55 -5.81
C ASN A 288 10.68 -8.27 -5.89
N GLU A 289 11.73 -7.64 -5.38
CA GLU A 289 13.06 -8.24 -5.27
C GLU A 289 13.04 -9.48 -4.39
N ALA A 290 12.30 -9.44 -3.25
CA ALA A 290 12.20 -10.58 -2.33
C ALA A 290 11.45 -11.79 -2.94
N ILE A 291 10.36 -11.57 -3.69
CA ILE A 291 9.66 -12.65 -4.42
C ILE A 291 10.60 -13.27 -5.45
N ASN A 292 11.31 -12.45 -6.25
CA ASN A 292 12.27 -12.96 -7.23
C ASN A 292 13.38 -13.76 -6.56
N ALA A 293 13.91 -13.30 -5.41
CA ALA A 293 14.93 -14.01 -4.67
C ALA A 293 14.45 -15.36 -4.10
N VAL A 294 13.18 -15.46 -3.70
CA VAL A 294 12.60 -16.76 -3.30
C VAL A 294 12.51 -17.70 -4.49
N LEU A 295 12.11 -17.20 -5.67
CA LEU A 295 11.93 -18.01 -6.88
C LEU A 295 13.27 -18.50 -7.47
N ASP A 296 14.30 -17.68 -7.44
CA ASP A 296 15.64 -18.03 -7.94
C ASP A 296 16.53 -18.70 -6.87
N GLY A 297 16.01 -18.93 -5.66
CA GLY A 297 16.73 -19.59 -4.57
C GLY A 297 17.80 -18.74 -3.88
N SER A 298 17.85 -17.43 -4.16
CA SER A 298 18.85 -16.51 -3.61
C SER A 298 18.37 -15.73 -2.38
N PHE A 299 17.21 -16.08 -1.82
CA PHE A 299 16.67 -15.45 -0.62
C PHE A 299 17.54 -15.80 0.60
N CYS A 300 18.20 -14.81 1.19
CA CYS A 300 19.13 -14.97 2.31
C CYS A 300 19.04 -13.80 3.30
N GLU A 301 19.67 -13.96 4.47
CA GLU A 301 19.64 -12.97 5.55
C GLU A 301 20.29 -11.65 5.13
N GLU A 302 21.34 -11.67 4.31
CA GLU A 302 22.03 -10.48 3.83
C GLU A 302 21.12 -9.62 2.94
N LYS A 303 20.35 -10.23 2.03
CA LYS A 303 19.36 -9.53 1.22
C LYS A 303 18.22 -8.98 2.07
N VAL A 304 17.75 -9.76 3.04
CA VAL A 304 16.73 -9.32 4.00
C VAL A 304 17.22 -8.08 4.76
N ALA A 305 18.46 -8.06 5.24
CA ALA A 305 19.03 -6.90 5.93
C ALA A 305 19.08 -5.66 5.02
N GLN A 306 19.44 -5.81 3.75
CA GLN A 306 19.43 -4.70 2.78
C GLN A 306 18.02 -4.14 2.55
N TRP A 307 17.01 -5.00 2.39
CA TRP A 307 15.61 -4.55 2.26
C TRP A 307 15.11 -3.90 3.56
N ASP A 308 15.48 -4.43 4.71
CA ASP A 308 15.12 -3.88 6.02
C ASP A 308 15.65 -2.45 6.19
N GLU A 309 16.90 -2.18 5.79
CA GLU A 309 17.46 -0.82 5.83
C GLU A 309 16.70 0.14 4.89
N ARG A 310 16.33 -0.30 3.71
CA ARG A 310 15.51 0.51 2.78
C ARG A 310 14.10 0.77 3.34
N LEU A 311 13.46 -0.23 3.94
CA LEU A 311 12.12 -0.11 4.53
C LEU A 311 12.13 0.77 5.80
N LYS A 312 13.21 0.82 6.57
CA LYS A 312 13.36 1.73 7.71
C LYS A 312 13.44 3.20 7.30
N GLN A 313 13.91 3.50 6.09
CA GLN A 313 14.05 4.88 5.60
C GLN A 313 12.70 5.54 5.30
N ILE A 314 11.69 4.77 4.91
CA ILE A 314 10.36 5.25 4.58
C ILE A 314 9.45 5.23 5.82
N PHE A 315 8.28 5.90 5.72
CA PHE A 315 7.34 5.99 6.82
C PHE A 315 7.00 4.63 7.44
N ASN A 316 7.20 4.50 8.74
CA ASN A 316 6.79 3.34 9.53
C ASN A 316 6.54 3.76 10.99
N ARG A 317 5.92 2.89 11.80
CA ARG A 317 5.69 3.08 13.25
C ARG A 317 6.46 2.07 14.10
N GLY A 318 7.64 1.65 13.63
CA GLY A 318 8.28 0.43 14.05
C GLY A 318 7.63 -0.77 13.35
N PHE A 319 8.30 -1.90 13.33
CA PHE A 319 7.84 -3.08 12.62
C PHE A 319 7.60 -4.26 13.55
N TRP A 320 6.65 -5.12 13.18
CA TRP A 320 6.41 -6.42 13.78
C TRP A 320 5.81 -7.40 12.77
N ASN A 321 5.69 -8.67 13.16
CA ASN A 321 5.27 -9.76 12.27
C ASN A 321 3.75 -9.90 12.11
N GLY A 322 2.96 -9.05 12.78
CA GLY A 322 1.55 -9.32 12.94
C GLY A 322 1.33 -10.63 13.72
N TYR A 323 0.22 -11.29 13.48
CA TYR A 323 -0.11 -12.59 14.07
C TYR A 323 0.38 -13.78 13.24
N TYR A 324 1.06 -13.52 12.13
CA TYR A 324 1.36 -14.51 11.08
C TYR A 324 2.26 -15.66 11.55
N LEU A 325 3.18 -15.39 12.48
CA LEU A 325 4.07 -16.40 13.05
C LEU A 325 3.56 -16.99 14.38
N GLY A 326 2.26 -16.79 14.70
CA GLY A 326 1.63 -17.36 15.90
C GLY A 326 1.74 -16.49 17.16
N GLN A 327 2.14 -15.22 17.04
CA GLN A 327 2.12 -14.27 18.15
C GLN A 327 0.70 -14.14 18.71
N ARG A 328 0.57 -14.12 20.05
CA ARG A 328 -0.72 -13.98 20.75
C ARG A 328 -1.00 -12.55 21.19
N LEU A 329 0.05 -11.75 21.40
CA LEU A 329 -0.03 -10.36 21.83
C LEU A 329 0.43 -9.44 20.71
N GLY A 330 -0.22 -8.28 20.58
CA GLY A 330 0.18 -7.23 19.65
C GLY A 330 1.42 -6.48 20.14
N GLU A 331 2.12 -5.84 19.22
CA GLU A 331 3.21 -4.92 19.52
C GLU A 331 2.80 -3.48 19.21
N TRP A 332 3.10 -2.57 20.14
CA TRP A 332 2.70 -1.18 20.08
C TRP A 332 3.86 -0.26 19.77
N THR A 333 3.60 0.86 19.09
CA THR A 333 4.59 1.90 18.88
C THR A 333 4.88 2.64 20.18
N SER A 334 6.12 3.07 20.38
CA SER A 334 6.55 3.85 21.56
C SER A 334 6.50 5.36 21.32
N LYS A 335 6.20 5.83 20.10
CA LYS A 335 6.22 7.27 19.78
C LYS A 335 5.13 7.65 18.77
N TYR A 336 4.78 8.92 18.78
CA TYR A 336 3.85 9.50 17.80
C TYR A 336 4.51 9.66 16.43
N GLY A 337 3.72 9.45 15.37
CA GLY A 337 4.13 9.73 14.01
C GLY A 337 4.99 8.65 13.37
N SER A 338 6.05 9.07 12.69
CA SER A 338 6.94 8.18 11.94
C SER A 338 8.18 7.78 12.73
N SER A 339 8.58 6.53 12.57
CA SER A 339 9.88 5.99 13.00
C SER A 339 10.87 5.88 11.84
N ALA A 340 10.57 6.48 10.68
CA ALA A 340 11.47 6.52 9.55
C ALA A 340 12.81 7.15 9.93
N THR A 341 13.88 6.62 9.38
CA THR A 341 15.24 7.16 9.60
C THR A 341 15.52 8.36 8.70
N ARG A 342 14.75 8.52 7.62
CA ARG A 342 14.91 9.62 6.67
C ARG A 342 13.63 10.43 6.48
N VAL A 343 13.78 11.68 6.04
CA VAL A 343 12.70 12.63 5.82
C VAL A 343 12.93 13.43 4.54
N LYS A 344 11.82 13.79 3.87
CA LYS A 344 11.83 14.69 2.71
C LYS A 344 11.80 16.16 3.16
N VAL A 345 12.75 16.96 2.71
CA VAL A 345 12.79 18.40 2.90
C VAL A 345 12.66 19.09 1.55
N TYR A 346 11.58 19.82 1.32
CA TYR A 346 11.32 20.50 0.06
C TYR A 346 12.34 21.61 -0.20
N ILE A 347 12.94 21.64 -1.42
CA ILE A 347 13.95 22.62 -1.79
C ILE A 347 13.71 23.31 -3.13
N ALA A 348 13.20 22.60 -4.15
CA ALA A 348 13.16 23.17 -5.49
C ALA A 348 11.99 22.65 -6.32
N LYS A 349 11.69 23.40 -7.38
CA LYS A 349 10.66 23.11 -8.36
C LYS A 349 11.24 22.95 -9.75
N GLY A 350 10.82 21.91 -10.48
CA GLY A 350 11.22 21.67 -11.87
C GLY A 350 10.72 22.77 -12.81
N ILE A 351 11.59 23.18 -13.72
CA ILE A 351 11.29 24.18 -14.76
C ILE A 351 11.27 23.52 -16.13
N ARG A 352 12.34 22.82 -16.49
CA ARG A 352 12.53 22.26 -17.84
C ARG A 352 13.40 21.01 -17.80
N TYR A 353 13.18 20.15 -18.79
CA TYR A 353 14.02 18.97 -19.02
C TYR A 353 14.59 18.99 -20.45
N PHE A 354 15.90 18.81 -20.57
CA PHE A 354 16.62 18.75 -21.83
C PHE A 354 16.88 17.27 -22.18
N SER A 355 15.91 16.66 -22.85
CA SER A 355 15.89 15.20 -23.08
C SER A 355 17.07 14.67 -23.88
N LYS A 356 17.68 15.48 -24.76
CA LYS A 356 18.86 15.07 -25.57
C LYS A 356 20.12 14.85 -24.73
N ILE A 357 20.24 15.51 -23.59
CA ILE A 357 21.42 15.48 -22.73
C ILE A 357 21.14 14.96 -21.32
N GLY A 358 19.88 14.60 -21.01
CA GLY A 358 19.51 14.07 -19.69
C GLY A 358 19.68 15.07 -18.54
N VAL A 359 19.39 16.37 -18.78
CA VAL A 359 19.57 17.44 -17.80
C VAL A 359 18.23 18.07 -17.45
N ALA A 360 17.98 18.25 -16.16
CA ALA A 360 16.82 18.96 -15.62
C ALA A 360 17.22 20.29 -15.02
N GLU A 361 16.44 21.33 -15.31
CA GLU A 361 16.58 22.67 -14.73
C GLU A 361 15.54 22.88 -13.62
N PHE A 362 15.98 23.44 -12.52
CA PHE A 362 15.16 23.69 -11.34
C PHE A 362 15.29 25.13 -10.85
N GLN A 363 14.24 25.60 -10.16
CA GLN A 363 14.25 26.82 -9.37
C GLN A 363 14.40 26.44 -7.90
N MET A 364 15.46 26.92 -7.25
CA MET A 364 15.62 26.75 -5.81
C MET A 364 14.66 27.69 -5.07
N GLU A 365 13.76 27.09 -4.26
CA GLU A 365 12.72 27.83 -3.52
C GLU A 365 13.00 27.87 -2.02
N SER A 366 13.78 26.90 -1.50
CA SER A 366 14.08 26.82 -0.06
C SER A 366 15.42 26.13 0.17
N GLY A 367 16.14 26.51 1.22
CA GLY A 367 17.39 25.88 1.64
C GLY A 367 18.55 26.01 0.65
N GLU A 368 19.36 24.97 0.62
CA GLU A 368 20.51 24.82 -0.30
C GLU A 368 20.62 23.38 -0.77
N LEU A 369 21.30 23.15 -1.90
CA LEU A 369 21.66 21.83 -2.44
C LEU A 369 23.16 21.79 -2.69
N ARG A 370 23.81 20.69 -2.33
CA ARG A 370 25.26 20.47 -2.48
C ARG A 370 25.54 19.25 -3.36
N VAL A 371 26.69 19.23 -3.97
CA VAL A 371 27.23 18.02 -4.59
C VAL A 371 27.40 16.95 -3.50
N GLY A 372 26.97 15.73 -3.80
CA GLY A 372 26.93 14.60 -2.87
C GLY A 372 25.58 14.43 -2.12
N ASP A 373 24.70 15.43 -2.16
CA ASP A 373 23.37 15.31 -1.55
C ASP A 373 22.51 14.23 -2.25
N GLU A 374 21.72 13.51 -1.47
CA GLU A 374 20.69 12.62 -1.97
C GLU A 374 19.35 13.35 -2.04
N ILE A 375 18.67 13.25 -3.16
CA ILE A 375 17.38 13.89 -3.39
C ILE A 375 16.32 12.89 -3.87
N ILE A 376 15.06 13.27 -3.73
CA ILE A 376 13.94 12.62 -4.39
C ILE A 376 13.15 13.66 -5.18
N ILE A 377 12.94 13.41 -6.47
CA ILE A 377 12.08 14.23 -7.33
C ILE A 377 10.74 13.52 -7.45
N THR A 378 9.64 14.25 -7.25
CA THR A 378 8.30 13.69 -7.36
C THR A 378 7.40 14.53 -8.25
N GLY A 379 6.50 13.88 -8.98
CA GLY A 379 5.50 14.53 -9.82
C GLY A 379 4.46 13.54 -10.36
N PRO A 380 3.28 14.05 -10.79
CA PRO A 380 2.14 13.20 -11.19
C PRO A 380 2.44 12.20 -12.30
N THR A 381 3.38 12.52 -13.18
CA THR A 381 3.79 11.66 -14.29
C THR A 381 5.25 11.23 -14.18
N THR A 382 5.96 11.69 -13.16
CA THR A 382 7.37 11.40 -12.86
C THR A 382 7.49 10.32 -11.79
N GLY A 383 6.49 10.21 -10.92
CA GLY A 383 6.50 9.25 -9.81
C GLY A 383 7.44 9.68 -8.68
N ALA A 384 8.39 8.84 -8.34
CA ALA A 384 9.44 9.12 -7.36
C ALA A 384 10.80 8.75 -7.95
N VAL A 385 11.68 9.72 -8.14
CA VAL A 385 13.01 9.55 -8.75
C VAL A 385 14.07 9.92 -7.71
N PRO A 386 14.73 8.93 -7.07
CA PRO A 386 15.89 9.18 -6.23
C PRO A 386 17.11 9.45 -7.08
N VAL A 387 17.91 10.46 -6.69
CA VAL A 387 19.15 10.87 -7.36
C VAL A 387 20.18 11.26 -6.31
N THR A 388 21.43 10.84 -6.50
CA THR A 388 22.59 11.40 -5.81
C THR A 388 23.16 12.50 -6.71
N ILE A 389 23.48 13.65 -6.16
CA ILE A 389 23.95 14.82 -6.91
C ILE A 389 25.43 14.69 -7.22
N ASP A 390 25.77 14.43 -8.48
CA ASP A 390 27.18 14.35 -8.93
C ASP A 390 27.72 15.72 -9.36
N GLU A 391 26.88 16.56 -9.97
CA GLU A 391 27.25 17.90 -10.46
C GLU A 391 26.05 18.85 -10.40
N ILE A 392 26.31 20.10 -10.00
CA ILE A 392 25.36 21.20 -10.05
C ILE A 392 25.91 22.27 -10.98
N ARG A 393 25.08 22.83 -11.87
CA ARG A 393 25.45 23.98 -12.70
C ARG A 393 24.51 25.16 -12.46
N VAL A 394 25.10 26.32 -12.21
CA VAL A 394 24.42 27.62 -12.18
C VAL A 394 25.01 28.46 -13.31
N ASP A 395 24.17 29.01 -14.19
CA ASP A 395 24.60 29.75 -15.40
C ASP A 395 25.62 28.95 -16.24
N LEU A 396 25.37 27.65 -16.42
CA LEU A 396 26.20 26.69 -17.16
C LEU A 396 27.58 26.41 -16.54
N LYS A 397 27.92 27.00 -15.39
CA LYS A 397 29.18 26.78 -14.69
C LYS A 397 28.98 25.76 -13.56
N PRO A 398 29.91 24.81 -13.40
CA PRO A 398 29.85 23.89 -12.27
C PRO A 398 30.07 24.65 -10.96
N VAL A 399 29.27 24.29 -9.93
CA VAL A 399 29.35 24.84 -8.59
C VAL A 399 29.22 23.75 -7.55
N GLU A 400 29.81 23.93 -6.36
CA GLU A 400 29.72 22.99 -5.25
C GLU A 400 28.33 23.00 -4.58
N LYS A 401 27.64 24.15 -4.65
CA LYS A 401 26.31 24.31 -4.08
C LYS A 401 25.48 25.36 -4.80
N THR A 402 24.16 25.28 -4.63
CA THR A 402 23.19 26.31 -5.04
C THR A 402 22.27 26.66 -3.88
N VAL A 403 21.74 27.88 -3.85
CA VAL A 403 20.96 28.41 -2.75
C VAL A 403 19.63 29.01 -3.22
N LYS A 404 18.74 29.27 -2.27
CA LYS A 404 17.43 29.90 -2.54
C LYS A 404 17.50 31.07 -3.49
N GLY A 405 16.66 31.08 -4.51
CA GLY A 405 16.55 32.12 -5.54
C GLY A 405 17.31 31.81 -6.83
N GLU A 406 18.24 30.87 -6.81
CA GLU A 406 19.02 30.49 -8.00
C GLU A 406 18.29 29.51 -8.90
N ARG A 407 18.56 29.58 -10.20
CA ARG A 407 18.26 28.53 -11.16
C ARG A 407 19.49 27.66 -11.37
N PHE A 408 19.28 26.37 -11.29
CA PHE A 408 20.37 25.41 -11.45
C PHE A 408 19.93 24.21 -12.29
N SER A 409 20.90 23.49 -12.77
CA SER A 409 20.66 22.25 -13.52
C SER A 409 21.51 21.10 -12.97
N ILE A 410 20.93 19.90 -13.05
CA ILE A 410 21.55 18.63 -12.68
C ILE A 410 21.28 17.56 -13.75
N LYS A 411 22.11 16.53 -13.81
CA LYS A 411 21.82 15.34 -14.61
C LYS A 411 20.78 14.48 -13.94
N VAL A 412 19.76 14.06 -14.70
CA VAL A 412 18.73 13.13 -14.26
C VAL A 412 18.35 12.24 -15.44
N ALA A 413 18.43 10.93 -15.29
CA ALA A 413 18.10 9.99 -16.36
C ALA A 413 16.60 10.02 -16.71
N ASP A 414 15.75 10.14 -15.69
CA ASP A 414 14.31 10.20 -15.86
C ASP A 414 13.84 11.59 -16.34
N LYS A 415 12.81 11.59 -17.19
CA LYS A 415 12.22 12.83 -17.69
C LYS A 415 11.49 13.59 -16.57
N ILE A 416 12.05 14.72 -16.18
CA ILE A 416 11.45 15.66 -15.24
C ILE A 416 10.50 16.63 -15.98
N ARG A 417 9.46 17.05 -15.31
CA ARG A 417 8.44 17.95 -15.87
C ARG A 417 8.36 19.26 -15.13
N PRO A 418 7.86 20.33 -15.76
CA PRO A 418 7.54 21.57 -15.06
C PRO A 418 6.66 21.30 -13.86
N SER A 419 6.97 21.93 -12.74
CA SER A 419 6.28 21.78 -11.45
C SER A 419 6.54 20.49 -10.66
N ASP A 420 7.36 19.55 -11.15
CA ASP A 420 7.85 18.46 -10.32
C ASP A 420 8.60 19.04 -9.11
N LYS A 421 8.43 18.40 -7.97
CA LYS A 421 9.01 18.86 -6.69
C LYS A 421 10.29 18.10 -6.39
N MET A 422 11.33 18.81 -5.97
CA MET A 422 12.59 18.23 -5.49
C MET A 422 12.66 18.34 -3.98
N PHE A 423 13.03 17.24 -3.35
CA PHE A 423 13.21 17.13 -1.90
C PHE A 423 14.61 16.60 -1.60
N LEU A 424 15.33 17.21 -0.63
CA LEU A 424 16.46 16.55 0.01
C LEU A 424 15.97 15.31 0.76
N TRP A 425 16.73 14.21 0.67
CA TRP A 425 16.48 12.97 1.37
C TRP A 425 17.46 12.84 2.54
N LYS A 426 17.11 13.47 3.68
CA LYS A 426 18.00 13.65 4.83
C LYS A 426 17.75 12.64 5.94
N ASP A 427 18.79 12.32 6.70
CA ASP A 427 18.64 11.66 7.99
C ASP A 427 17.79 12.52 8.92
N ILE A 428 16.85 11.91 9.63
CA ILE A 428 15.90 12.63 10.49
C ILE A 428 16.62 13.35 11.65
N ASN A 429 17.78 12.86 12.08
CA ASN A 429 18.57 13.45 13.15
C ASN A 429 19.29 14.74 12.71
N GLU A 430 19.49 14.93 11.40
CA GLU A 430 20.11 16.13 10.85
C GLU A 430 19.10 17.28 10.69
N VAL A 431 17.80 16.97 10.72
CA VAL A 431 16.77 17.99 10.53
C VAL A 431 16.33 18.54 11.88
N LYS A 432 16.61 19.83 12.13
CA LYS A 432 16.20 20.53 13.36
C LYS A 432 14.67 20.62 13.43
N LEU A 433 14.09 20.36 14.61
CA LEU A 433 12.64 20.37 14.89
C LEU A 433 11.86 21.61 14.40
N GLY A 434 12.54 22.74 14.10
CA GLY A 434 11.95 23.95 13.56
C GLY A 434 11.69 23.96 12.05
N GLU A 435 12.29 23.05 11.29
CA GLU A 435 12.18 22.97 9.83
C GLU A 435 11.04 22.00 9.38
N HIS A 436 10.33 21.38 10.32
CA HIS A 436 9.33 20.34 10.09
C HIS A 436 7.94 20.81 9.62
N ARG A 437 7.76 22.05 9.15
CA ARG A 437 6.41 22.61 8.86
C ARG A 437 5.72 22.08 7.61
N GLU A 438 6.26 21.12 6.89
CA GLU A 438 5.60 20.56 5.68
C GLU A 438 5.52 19.02 5.64
N ILE A 439 5.25 18.36 6.77
CA ILE A 439 4.81 16.97 6.75
C ILE A 439 3.29 16.95 6.91
N LYS A 440 2.58 17.20 5.86
CA LYS A 440 1.15 16.92 5.73
C LYS A 440 0.89 16.00 4.55
#